data_2bc91590f2f9baaf99295b8586a29bc5
#
_entry.id   2bc91590f2f9baaf99295b8586a29bc5
#
_cell.length_a   1.000
_cell.length_b   1.000
_cell.length_c   1.000
_cell.angle_alpha   90.00
_cell.angle_beta   90.00
_cell.angle_gamma   90.00
#
_symmetry.space_group_name_H-M   'P 1'
#
loop_
_entity.id
_entity.type
_entity.pdbx_description
1 polymer ?
#
loop_
_entity_poly.entity_id
_entity_poly.type
_entity_poly.pdbx_seq_one_letter_code
_entity_poly.pdbx_strand_id
1 'polypeptide(L)'
;MRYIISILAVMVALAGQAQQHKQLVILHTNDTHSQIFPFNPQLPDTLKAGRGGFLRRIAMLKEERAKHPDLLYFDSGDFFQGSAFFTLFKGEVEVGLMNQMGIDAATIGNHEFDNGLEEMARAFRKASFPIVCANYDFTGTPVEGLVKPYIIIKRNGVKIGVFGLSPKLKGLVSDKNCVGVKYLDPARVALETATMLKKQKKCDMVVCISHLGWMSNRGEDDLYMIERSRNIDLVLGGHTHTYFDKLEYVKNMDGHPVAVDQNGKGASFVGRIVVDLKSK
;
A
#
# COMPACT_ATOMS: atom_id res chain seq x y z
N MET A 1 -44.25 63.18 30.43
CA MET A 1 -44.19 61.75 30.04
C MET A 1 -43.07 61.56 29.03
N ARG A 2 -41.96 60.92 29.46
CA ARG A 2 -40.79 60.65 28.59
C ARG A 2 -40.84 59.14 28.21
N TYR A 3 -41.00 58.84 26.95
CA TYR A 3 -40.93 57.46 26.45
C TYR A 3 -39.45 57.08 26.22
N ILE A 4 -38.97 56.07 26.96
CA ILE A 4 -37.65 55.45 26.74
C ILE A 4 -37.88 54.30 25.73
N ILE A 5 -37.32 54.45 24.52
CA ILE A 5 -37.27 53.41 23.52
C ILE A 5 -36.01 52.56 23.76
N SER A 6 -36.20 51.34 24.24
CA SER A 6 -35.13 50.34 24.38
C SER A 6 -34.90 49.68 23.04
N ILE A 7 -33.76 49.95 22.41
CA ILE A 7 -33.31 49.25 21.21
C ILE A 7 -32.66 47.93 21.66
N LEU A 8 -33.33 46.82 21.39
CA LEU A 8 -32.77 45.47 21.58
C LEU A 8 -31.89 45.14 20.39
N ALA A 9 -30.59 45.22 20.58
CA ALA A 9 -29.63 44.76 19.55
C ALA A 9 -29.56 43.24 19.53
N VAL A 10 -30.13 42.64 18.53
CA VAL A 10 -29.98 41.19 18.25
C VAL A 10 -28.60 40.98 17.58
N MET A 11 -27.65 40.53 18.37
CA MET A 11 -26.36 40.03 17.81
C MET A 11 -26.65 38.65 17.20
N VAL A 12 -26.75 38.57 15.86
CA VAL A 12 -26.70 37.34 15.12
C VAL A 12 -25.23 36.92 15.08
N ALA A 13 -24.87 35.98 15.95
CA ALA A 13 -23.59 35.29 15.87
C ALA A 13 -23.61 34.42 14.59
N LEU A 14 -22.99 34.89 13.53
CA LEU A 14 -22.61 34.09 12.38
C LEU A 14 -21.53 33.10 12.88
N ALA A 15 -21.95 31.95 13.36
CA ALA A 15 -21.07 30.81 13.52
C ALA A 15 -20.58 30.42 12.10
N GLY A 16 -19.45 30.96 11.70
CA GLY A 16 -18.73 30.48 10.55
C GLY A 16 -18.48 28.99 10.78
N GLN A 17 -19.21 28.12 10.11
CA GLN A 17 -18.83 26.72 10.02
C GLN A 17 -17.48 26.70 9.33
N ALA A 18 -16.41 26.56 10.11
CA ALA A 18 -15.12 26.19 9.58
C ALA A 18 -15.35 24.89 8.83
N GLN A 19 -15.28 24.95 7.51
CA GLN A 19 -15.40 23.79 6.63
C GLN A 19 -14.31 22.81 7.09
N GLN A 20 -14.70 21.77 7.84
CA GLN A 20 -13.77 20.75 8.26
C GLN A 20 -13.22 20.12 6.98
N HIS A 21 -11.97 20.45 6.63
CA HIS A 21 -11.25 19.80 5.56
C HIS A 21 -11.16 18.31 5.93
N LYS A 22 -11.97 17.49 5.27
CA LYS A 22 -11.89 16.05 5.45
C LYS A 22 -10.55 15.57 4.89
N GLN A 23 -9.79 14.87 5.72
CA GLN A 23 -8.52 14.28 5.35
C GLN A 23 -8.63 12.75 5.40
N LEU A 24 -7.92 12.09 4.52
CA LEU A 24 -7.70 10.64 4.56
C LEU A 24 -6.21 10.42 4.80
N VAL A 25 -5.88 9.72 5.88
CA VAL A 25 -4.51 9.31 6.19
C VAL A 25 -4.27 7.93 5.59
N ILE A 26 -3.20 7.81 4.81
CA ILE A 26 -2.73 6.55 4.25
C ILE A 26 -1.35 6.28 4.84
N LEU A 27 -1.19 5.14 5.50
CA LEU A 27 0.10 4.60 5.90
C LEU A 27 0.48 3.45 4.98
N HIS A 28 1.79 3.27 4.75
CA HIS A 28 2.24 2.08 4.04
C HIS A 28 3.65 1.65 4.43
N THR A 29 3.90 0.36 4.20
CA THR A 29 5.21 -0.27 4.31
C THR A 29 5.49 -1.09 3.06
N ASN A 30 6.74 -1.44 2.84
CA ASN A 30 7.22 -2.32 1.79
C ASN A 30 8.47 -3.06 2.28
N ASP A 31 8.79 -4.18 1.64
CA ASP A 31 10.07 -4.91 1.85
C ASP A 31 10.37 -5.13 3.35
N THR A 32 9.37 -5.58 4.09
CA THR A 32 9.53 -5.77 5.54
C THR A 32 10.39 -6.97 5.87
N HIS A 33 10.56 -7.92 4.94
CA HIS A 33 11.51 -9.03 4.99
C HIS A 33 11.56 -9.72 6.33
N SER A 34 10.38 -10.13 6.82
CA SER A 34 10.29 -10.86 8.10
C SER A 34 11.06 -10.21 9.26
N GLN A 35 11.20 -8.86 9.26
CA GLN A 35 11.86 -8.13 10.34
C GLN A 35 10.97 -8.11 11.59
N ILE A 36 10.79 -9.29 12.21
CA ILE A 36 9.87 -9.50 13.36
C ILE A 36 10.32 -8.69 14.57
N PHE A 37 11.61 -8.74 14.88
CA PHE A 37 12.22 -7.92 15.93
C PHE A 37 12.78 -6.62 15.38
N PRO A 38 12.93 -5.56 16.17
CA PRO A 38 13.68 -4.38 15.77
C PRO A 38 15.10 -4.72 15.37
N PHE A 39 15.68 -3.95 14.46
CA PHE A 39 17.11 -4.04 14.17
C PHE A 39 17.94 -3.80 15.42
N ASN A 40 19.13 -4.41 15.47
CA ASN A 40 20.07 -4.18 16.56
C ASN A 40 20.37 -2.67 16.67
N PRO A 41 20.21 -2.06 17.87
CA PRO A 41 20.48 -0.64 18.06
C PRO A 41 21.96 -0.26 17.89
N GLN A 42 22.87 -1.24 17.86
CA GLN A 42 24.30 -1.05 17.66
C GLN A 42 24.73 -1.22 16.19
N LEU A 43 23.80 -1.30 15.24
CA LEU A 43 24.14 -1.34 13.82
C LEU A 43 24.89 -0.06 13.40
N PRO A 44 25.93 -0.19 12.54
CA PRO A 44 26.60 0.99 11.97
C PRO A 44 25.65 1.85 11.12
N ASP A 45 24.66 1.22 10.47
CA ASP A 45 23.62 1.92 9.72
C ASP A 45 22.63 2.60 10.69
N THR A 46 22.87 3.88 10.96
CA THR A 46 22.06 4.68 11.89
C THR A 46 20.63 4.92 11.41
N LEU A 47 20.36 4.74 10.11
CA LEU A 47 19.00 4.83 9.56
C LEU A 47 18.14 3.61 9.90
N LYS A 48 18.78 2.49 10.27
CA LYS A 48 18.08 1.25 10.65
C LYS A 48 18.24 0.88 12.12
N ALA A 49 19.36 1.29 12.75
CA ALA A 49 19.68 0.92 14.12
C ALA A 49 18.52 1.14 15.09
N GLY A 50 18.09 0.08 15.77
CA GLY A 50 17.00 0.11 16.71
C GLY A 50 15.60 0.30 16.14
N ARG A 51 15.43 0.40 14.81
CA ARG A 51 14.13 0.62 14.13
C ARG A 51 13.48 -0.68 13.67
N GLY A 52 12.27 -0.59 13.12
CA GLY A 52 11.50 -1.73 12.62
C GLY A 52 10.86 -2.56 13.72
N GLY A 53 10.48 -3.79 13.36
CA GLY A 53 9.82 -4.75 14.25
C GLY A 53 8.29 -4.72 14.16
N PHE A 54 7.70 -5.92 13.98
CA PHE A 54 6.25 -6.05 13.78
C PHE A 54 5.44 -5.62 15.01
N LEU A 55 5.88 -5.94 16.22
CA LEU A 55 5.16 -5.55 17.44
C LEU A 55 5.11 -4.04 17.64
N ARG A 56 6.21 -3.34 17.34
CA ARG A 56 6.23 -1.87 17.38
C ARG A 56 5.30 -1.26 16.34
N ARG A 57 5.26 -1.85 15.15
CA ARG A 57 4.37 -1.41 14.08
C ARG A 57 2.90 -1.62 14.45
N ILE A 58 2.55 -2.76 15.07
CA ILE A 58 1.20 -3.01 15.61
C ILE A 58 0.83 -1.93 16.64
N ALA A 59 1.71 -1.62 17.59
CA ALA A 59 1.48 -0.59 18.59
C ALA A 59 1.28 0.79 17.97
N MET A 60 2.15 1.20 17.06
CA MET A 60 2.06 2.46 16.32
C MET A 60 0.75 2.57 15.53
N LEU A 61 0.35 1.51 14.81
CA LEU A 61 -0.90 1.49 14.05
C LEU A 61 -2.13 1.62 14.95
N LYS A 62 -2.09 1.01 16.14
CA LYS A 62 -3.16 1.17 17.14
C LYS A 62 -3.30 2.63 17.60
N GLU A 63 -2.19 3.30 17.86
CA GLU A 63 -2.17 4.72 18.23
C GLU A 63 -2.64 5.63 17.09
N GLU A 64 -2.17 5.39 15.87
CA GLU A 64 -2.58 6.18 14.70
C GLU A 64 -4.07 6.00 14.36
N ARG A 65 -4.62 4.77 14.49
CA ARG A 65 -6.05 4.53 14.31
C ARG A 65 -6.91 5.19 15.39
N ALA A 66 -6.41 5.35 16.60
CA ALA A 66 -7.11 6.10 17.65
C ALA A 66 -7.24 7.59 17.30
N LYS A 67 -6.24 8.17 16.63
CA LYS A 67 -6.23 9.56 16.16
C LYS A 67 -6.99 9.73 14.83
N HIS A 68 -6.89 8.73 13.96
CA HIS A 68 -7.42 8.73 12.60
C HIS A 68 -8.23 7.44 12.35
N PRO A 69 -9.50 7.35 12.80
CA PRO A 69 -10.31 6.12 12.68
C PRO A 69 -10.52 5.65 11.24
N ASP A 70 -10.45 6.56 10.28
CA ASP A 70 -10.59 6.30 8.84
C ASP A 70 -9.25 6.00 8.14
N LEU A 71 -8.16 5.84 8.89
CA LEU A 71 -6.83 5.52 8.36
C LEU A 71 -6.85 4.26 7.51
N LEU A 72 -6.15 4.31 6.38
CA LEU A 72 -5.83 3.15 5.54
C LEU A 72 -4.38 2.73 5.75
N TYR A 73 -4.14 1.43 5.77
CA TYR A 73 -2.80 0.88 5.85
C TYR A 73 -2.56 -0.17 4.77
N PHE A 74 -1.52 0.01 3.95
CA PHE A 74 -1.14 -0.86 2.86
C PHE A 74 0.26 -1.45 3.03
N ASP A 75 0.51 -2.63 2.44
CA ASP A 75 1.84 -3.23 2.36
C ASP A 75 2.18 -3.56 0.90
N SER A 76 3.33 -3.11 0.44
CA SER A 76 3.75 -3.23 -0.96
C SER A 76 4.58 -4.48 -1.25
N GLY A 77 4.40 -5.56 -0.48
CA GLY A 77 5.02 -6.87 -0.72
C GLY A 77 6.41 -7.04 -0.14
N ASP A 78 6.99 -8.22 -0.37
CA ASP A 78 8.21 -8.70 0.25
C ASP A 78 8.14 -8.63 1.79
N PHE A 79 7.01 -9.10 2.34
CA PHE A 79 6.88 -9.29 3.79
C PHE A 79 7.46 -10.62 4.26
N PHE A 80 7.74 -11.56 3.35
CA PHE A 80 8.45 -12.81 3.59
C PHE A 80 9.97 -12.64 3.46
N GLN A 81 10.71 -13.70 3.84
CA GLN A 81 12.17 -13.82 3.72
C GLN A 81 12.95 -12.83 4.62
N GLY A 82 14.03 -13.31 5.24
CA GLY A 82 14.98 -12.49 5.98
C GLY A 82 15.19 -12.90 7.44
N SER A 83 14.34 -13.76 8.03
CA SER A 83 14.50 -14.20 9.42
C SER A 83 14.40 -15.71 9.60
N ALA A 84 14.81 -16.18 10.78
CA ALA A 84 14.62 -17.57 11.19
C ALA A 84 13.13 -17.94 11.29
N PHE A 85 12.23 -16.99 11.57
CA PHE A 85 10.79 -17.23 11.59
C PHE A 85 10.27 -17.63 10.22
N PHE A 86 10.65 -16.90 9.17
CA PHE A 86 10.28 -17.29 7.82
C PHE A 86 10.86 -18.66 7.43
N THR A 87 12.12 -18.94 7.78
CA THR A 87 12.76 -20.23 7.51
C THR A 87 12.00 -21.39 8.14
N LEU A 88 11.54 -21.23 9.39
CA LEU A 88 10.87 -22.29 10.15
C LEU A 88 9.38 -22.39 9.86
N PHE A 89 8.68 -21.24 9.75
CA PHE A 89 7.21 -21.15 9.68
C PHE A 89 6.66 -20.75 8.31
N LYS A 90 7.53 -20.51 7.31
CA LYS A 90 7.13 -20.34 5.89
C LYS A 90 6.08 -19.23 5.65
N GLY A 91 6.16 -18.14 6.41
CA GLY A 91 5.26 -16.99 6.25
C GLY A 91 4.06 -16.96 7.22
N GLU A 92 3.81 -18.03 7.98
CA GLU A 92 2.66 -18.06 8.90
C GLU A 92 2.78 -17.03 10.03
N VAL A 93 3.97 -16.80 10.55
CA VAL A 93 4.22 -15.81 11.60
C VAL A 93 4.01 -14.40 11.08
N GLU A 94 4.54 -14.11 9.90
CA GLU A 94 4.40 -12.82 9.24
C GLU A 94 2.92 -12.49 8.99
N VAL A 95 2.18 -13.39 8.34
CA VAL A 95 0.75 -13.21 8.07
C VAL A 95 -0.05 -13.10 9.37
N GLY A 96 0.25 -13.91 10.38
CA GLY A 96 -0.41 -13.86 11.70
C GLY A 96 -0.23 -12.50 12.39
N LEU A 97 0.95 -11.90 12.31
CA LEU A 97 1.22 -10.56 12.85
C LEU A 97 0.60 -9.46 11.98
N MET A 98 0.62 -9.61 10.65
CA MET A 98 -0.04 -8.68 9.72
C MET A 98 -1.56 -8.63 9.93
N ASN A 99 -2.19 -9.77 10.28
CA ASN A 99 -3.60 -9.80 10.67
C ASN A 99 -3.90 -8.87 11.86
N GLN A 100 -2.99 -8.77 12.82
CA GLN A 100 -3.15 -7.88 13.98
C GLN A 100 -2.94 -6.39 13.65
N MET A 101 -2.32 -6.08 12.52
CA MET A 101 -2.11 -4.70 12.04
C MET A 101 -3.36 -4.09 11.42
N GLY A 102 -4.35 -4.91 11.04
CA GLY A 102 -5.55 -4.44 10.35
C GLY A 102 -5.22 -3.84 8.98
N ILE A 103 -4.43 -4.56 8.19
CA ILE A 103 -4.04 -4.14 6.84
C ILE A 103 -5.27 -4.07 5.94
N ASP A 104 -5.42 -2.98 5.17
CA ASP A 104 -6.54 -2.79 4.25
C ASP A 104 -6.29 -3.51 2.91
N ALA A 105 -5.04 -3.64 2.48
CA ALA A 105 -4.59 -4.54 1.42
C ALA A 105 -3.06 -4.70 1.43
N ALA A 106 -2.57 -5.85 0.93
CA ALA A 106 -1.17 -6.07 0.60
C ALA A 106 -1.02 -6.53 -0.85
N THR A 107 0.12 -6.23 -1.49
CA THR A 107 0.49 -6.86 -2.77
C THR A 107 1.49 -7.98 -2.55
N ILE A 108 1.97 -8.60 -3.61
CA ILE A 108 2.92 -9.70 -3.62
C ILE A 108 4.24 -9.17 -4.17
N GLY A 109 5.34 -9.44 -3.47
CA GLY A 109 6.68 -9.28 -4.03
C GLY A 109 7.25 -10.58 -4.58
N ASN A 110 8.54 -10.60 -4.83
CA ASN A 110 9.20 -11.82 -5.31
C ASN A 110 9.50 -12.82 -4.18
N HIS A 111 9.71 -12.34 -2.97
CA HIS A 111 10.05 -13.21 -1.83
C HIS A 111 8.86 -13.98 -1.25
N GLU A 112 7.63 -13.64 -1.60
CA GLU A 112 6.48 -14.48 -1.29
C GLU A 112 6.57 -15.85 -1.98
N PHE A 113 7.34 -15.98 -3.07
CA PHE A 113 7.54 -17.22 -3.80
C PHE A 113 8.69 -18.10 -3.28
N ASP A 114 9.49 -17.65 -2.33
CA ASP A 114 10.75 -18.33 -1.94
C ASP A 114 10.57 -19.79 -1.50
N ASN A 115 9.45 -20.12 -0.89
CA ASN A 115 9.11 -21.50 -0.48
C ASN A 115 8.14 -22.21 -1.46
N GLY A 116 7.87 -21.63 -2.63
CA GLY A 116 6.94 -22.16 -3.63
C GLY A 116 5.47 -21.90 -3.35
N LEU A 117 4.62 -22.23 -4.32
CA LEU A 117 3.21 -21.83 -4.33
C LEU A 117 2.36 -22.55 -3.27
N GLU A 118 2.71 -23.76 -2.86
CA GLU A 118 1.97 -24.50 -1.82
C GLU A 118 2.10 -23.80 -0.46
N GLU A 119 3.33 -23.43 -0.09
CA GLU A 119 3.59 -22.75 1.18
C GLU A 119 3.02 -21.31 1.16
N MET A 120 3.13 -20.62 0.01
CA MET A 120 2.50 -19.33 -0.20
C MET A 120 0.98 -19.43 -0.02
N ALA A 121 0.33 -20.39 -0.65
CA ALA A 121 -1.11 -20.60 -0.51
C ALA A 121 -1.50 -20.95 0.93
N ARG A 122 -0.72 -21.78 1.61
CA ARG A 122 -0.94 -22.14 3.02
C ARG A 122 -0.93 -20.92 3.93
N ALA A 123 0.04 -20.01 3.75
CA ALA A 123 0.13 -18.76 4.50
C ALA A 123 -1.02 -17.80 4.12
N PHE A 124 -1.31 -17.62 2.82
CA PHE A 124 -2.33 -16.68 2.35
C PHE A 124 -3.76 -17.06 2.76
N ARG A 125 -4.07 -18.36 2.90
CA ARG A 125 -5.37 -18.80 3.45
C ARG A 125 -5.60 -18.32 4.89
N LYS A 126 -4.55 -17.97 5.62
CA LYS A 126 -4.62 -17.45 6.99
C LYS A 126 -4.72 -15.92 7.05
N ALA A 127 -4.55 -15.23 5.91
CA ALA A 127 -4.66 -13.77 5.85
C ALA A 127 -6.11 -13.33 6.06
N SER A 128 -6.33 -12.41 7.00
CA SER A 128 -7.62 -11.74 7.22
C SER A 128 -7.77 -10.46 6.42
N PHE A 129 -6.79 -10.12 5.62
CA PHE A 129 -6.76 -8.96 4.74
C PHE A 129 -6.68 -9.40 3.27
N PRO A 130 -7.17 -8.58 2.33
CA PRO A 130 -7.08 -8.90 0.91
C PRO A 130 -5.64 -8.77 0.40
N ILE A 131 -5.23 -9.76 -0.41
CA ILE A 131 -3.99 -9.73 -1.17
C ILE A 131 -4.36 -9.42 -2.62
N VAL A 132 -3.70 -8.43 -3.22
CA VAL A 132 -4.02 -7.95 -4.57
C VAL A 132 -2.80 -8.03 -5.49
N CYS A 133 -2.99 -8.58 -6.69
CA CYS A 133 -2.03 -8.56 -7.78
C CYS A 133 -2.78 -8.70 -9.11
N ALA A 134 -2.67 -7.71 -9.97
CA ALA A 134 -3.41 -7.68 -11.22
C ALA A 134 -2.63 -8.28 -12.41
N ASN A 135 -1.30 -8.35 -12.30
CA ASN A 135 -0.44 -8.77 -13.41
C ASN A 135 0.13 -10.19 -13.26
N TYR A 136 -0.39 -10.98 -12.31
CA TYR A 136 -0.17 -12.42 -12.30
C TYR A 136 -1.50 -13.17 -12.50
N ASP A 137 -1.49 -14.15 -13.41
CA ASP A 137 -2.58 -15.13 -13.53
C ASP A 137 -2.15 -16.41 -12.81
N PHE A 138 -2.87 -16.74 -11.74
CA PHE A 138 -2.67 -17.92 -10.89
C PHE A 138 -3.59 -19.09 -11.25
N THR A 139 -4.31 -19.04 -12.37
CA THR A 139 -5.23 -20.11 -12.79
C THR A 139 -4.52 -21.45 -12.86
N GLY A 140 -5.07 -22.47 -12.22
CA GLY A 140 -4.49 -23.81 -12.13
C GLY A 140 -3.34 -23.97 -11.14
N THR A 141 -3.08 -22.98 -10.30
CA THR A 141 -2.05 -23.04 -9.24
C THR A 141 -2.68 -23.15 -7.84
N PRO A 142 -1.91 -23.55 -6.81
CA PRO A 142 -2.39 -23.58 -5.41
C PRO A 142 -2.88 -22.24 -4.87
N VAL A 143 -2.49 -21.12 -5.50
CA VAL A 143 -2.81 -19.74 -5.11
C VAL A 143 -4.09 -19.23 -5.78
N GLU A 144 -4.68 -19.99 -6.71
CA GLU A 144 -5.91 -19.61 -7.40
C GLU A 144 -7.02 -19.24 -6.41
N GLY A 145 -7.66 -18.08 -6.64
CA GLY A 145 -8.74 -17.55 -5.81
C GLY A 145 -8.32 -16.88 -4.51
N LEU A 146 -7.05 -16.98 -4.08
CA LEU A 146 -6.53 -16.32 -2.88
C LEU A 146 -6.10 -14.88 -3.13
N VAL A 147 -5.73 -14.56 -4.36
CA VAL A 147 -5.26 -13.24 -4.79
C VAL A 147 -6.31 -12.60 -5.71
N LYS A 148 -6.62 -11.35 -5.46
CA LYS A 148 -7.60 -10.58 -6.26
C LYS A 148 -6.85 -9.62 -7.18
N PRO A 149 -7.34 -9.34 -8.39
CA PRO A 149 -6.72 -8.32 -9.24
C PRO A 149 -6.84 -6.91 -8.65
N TYR A 150 -7.93 -6.62 -7.98
CA TYR A 150 -8.20 -5.35 -7.31
C TYR A 150 -9.26 -5.50 -6.22
N ILE A 151 -9.36 -4.48 -5.37
CA ILE A 151 -10.47 -4.28 -4.42
C ILE A 151 -11.01 -2.86 -4.51
N ILE A 152 -12.17 -2.64 -3.91
CA ILE A 152 -12.77 -1.30 -3.74
C ILE A 152 -13.05 -1.09 -2.26
N ILE A 153 -12.48 -0.03 -1.71
CA ILE A 153 -12.67 0.39 -0.32
C ILE A 153 -13.52 1.66 -0.31
N LYS A 154 -14.45 1.74 0.62
CA LYS A 154 -15.14 3.00 0.94
C LYS A 154 -14.62 3.48 2.29
N ARG A 155 -14.04 4.68 2.33
CA ARG A 155 -13.47 5.24 3.55
C ARG A 155 -13.68 6.75 3.55
N ASN A 156 -14.20 7.28 4.66
CA ASN A 156 -14.48 8.72 4.85
C ASN A 156 -15.28 9.36 3.69
N GLY A 157 -16.23 8.62 3.11
CA GLY A 157 -17.04 9.06 1.98
C GLY A 157 -16.35 8.98 0.61
N VAL A 158 -15.10 8.51 0.54
CA VAL A 158 -14.33 8.32 -0.70
C VAL A 158 -14.39 6.86 -1.13
N LYS A 159 -14.61 6.64 -2.42
CA LYS A 159 -14.54 5.33 -3.06
C LYS A 159 -13.17 5.14 -3.69
N ILE A 160 -12.38 4.24 -3.13
CA ILE A 160 -10.98 4.03 -3.48
C ILE A 160 -10.84 2.68 -4.18
N GLY A 161 -10.35 2.68 -5.42
CA GLY A 161 -9.93 1.47 -6.11
C GLY A 161 -8.48 1.18 -5.76
N VAL A 162 -8.18 -0.05 -5.36
CA VAL A 162 -6.82 -0.49 -5.00
C VAL A 162 -6.49 -1.72 -5.82
N PHE A 163 -5.35 -1.72 -6.50
CA PHE A 163 -4.83 -2.88 -7.22
C PHE A 163 -3.34 -3.06 -6.97
N GLY A 164 -2.84 -4.28 -7.17
CA GLY A 164 -1.43 -4.62 -6.98
C GLY A 164 -0.72 -4.90 -8.28
N LEU A 165 0.60 -4.64 -8.31
CA LEU A 165 1.50 -5.04 -9.38
C LEU A 165 2.77 -5.66 -8.80
N SER A 166 3.31 -6.67 -9.49
CA SER A 166 4.47 -7.43 -9.04
C SER A 166 5.47 -7.62 -10.17
N PRO A 167 6.76 -7.83 -9.87
CA PRO A 167 7.82 -7.86 -10.86
C PRO A 167 7.82 -9.17 -11.67
N LYS A 168 8.51 -9.18 -12.81
CA LYS A 168 8.76 -10.41 -13.56
C LYS A 168 9.63 -11.37 -12.75
N LEU A 169 9.11 -12.56 -12.48
CA LEU A 169 9.77 -13.54 -11.59
C LEU A 169 11.06 -14.16 -12.18
N LYS A 170 11.17 -14.21 -13.51
CA LYS A 170 12.33 -14.81 -14.17
C LYS A 170 13.64 -14.13 -13.75
N GLY A 171 14.53 -14.92 -13.14
CA GLY A 171 15.81 -14.45 -12.63
C GLY A 171 15.74 -13.72 -11.26
N LEU A 172 14.55 -13.66 -10.63
CA LEU A 172 14.36 -13.25 -9.24
C LEU A 172 14.04 -14.44 -8.35
N VAL A 173 13.23 -15.36 -8.87
CA VAL A 173 12.70 -16.52 -8.17
C VAL A 173 13.12 -17.78 -8.92
N SER A 174 13.36 -18.87 -8.19
CA SER A 174 13.61 -20.18 -8.82
C SER A 174 12.38 -20.62 -9.61
N ASP A 175 12.57 -21.04 -10.88
CA ASP A 175 11.47 -21.43 -11.78
C ASP A 175 10.56 -22.47 -11.15
N LYS A 176 11.09 -23.42 -10.36
CA LYS A 176 10.31 -24.46 -9.66
C LYS A 176 9.33 -23.89 -8.63
N ASN A 177 9.57 -22.69 -8.11
CA ASN A 177 8.77 -22.04 -7.08
C ASN A 177 7.58 -21.25 -7.67
N CYS A 178 7.53 -21.05 -8.98
CA CYS A 178 6.48 -20.25 -9.63
C CYS A 178 5.87 -20.96 -10.86
N VAL A 179 5.92 -22.31 -10.88
CA VAL A 179 5.36 -23.11 -11.97
C VAL A 179 3.86 -22.81 -12.14
N GLY A 180 3.45 -22.50 -13.37
CA GLY A 180 2.05 -22.22 -13.73
C GLY A 180 1.63 -20.76 -13.58
N VAL A 181 2.41 -19.92 -12.91
CA VAL A 181 2.12 -18.48 -12.82
C VAL A 181 2.42 -17.81 -14.16
N LYS A 182 1.42 -17.09 -14.71
CA LYS A 182 1.61 -16.32 -15.94
C LYS A 182 1.81 -14.85 -15.60
N TYR A 183 2.88 -14.28 -16.13
CA TYR A 183 3.19 -12.86 -16.00
C TYR A 183 2.56 -12.06 -17.13
N LEU A 184 1.91 -10.98 -16.79
CA LEU A 184 1.31 -10.02 -17.73
C LEU A 184 2.08 -8.69 -17.65
N ASP A 185 2.19 -7.99 -18.78
CA ASP A 185 2.84 -6.68 -18.84
C ASP A 185 2.22 -5.70 -17.84
N PRO A 186 3.00 -5.14 -16.89
CA PRO A 186 2.48 -4.35 -15.79
C PRO A 186 1.91 -2.99 -16.26
N ALA A 187 2.46 -2.39 -17.30
CA ALA A 187 1.98 -1.10 -17.80
C ALA A 187 0.62 -1.25 -18.49
N ARG A 188 0.45 -2.32 -19.31
CA ARG A 188 -0.83 -2.63 -19.92
C ARG A 188 -1.88 -2.94 -18.87
N VAL A 189 -1.56 -3.79 -17.90
CA VAL A 189 -2.49 -4.16 -16.81
C VAL A 189 -2.86 -2.95 -15.95
N ALA A 190 -1.89 -2.08 -15.63
CA ALA A 190 -2.13 -0.84 -14.91
C ALA A 190 -3.10 0.08 -15.65
N LEU A 191 -2.89 0.28 -16.97
CA LEU A 191 -3.75 1.11 -17.81
C LEU A 191 -5.18 0.58 -17.84
N GLU A 192 -5.35 -0.72 -18.07
CA GLU A 192 -6.65 -1.39 -18.14
C GLU A 192 -7.39 -1.31 -16.80
N THR A 193 -6.71 -1.71 -15.72
CA THR A 193 -7.28 -1.80 -14.37
C THR A 193 -7.64 -0.41 -13.81
N ALA A 194 -6.72 0.55 -13.87
CA ALA A 194 -6.98 1.90 -13.37
C ALA A 194 -8.09 2.60 -14.16
N THR A 195 -8.13 2.41 -15.50
CA THR A 195 -9.21 2.93 -16.33
C THR A 195 -10.56 2.32 -15.96
N MET A 196 -10.63 1.01 -15.77
CA MET A 196 -11.83 0.32 -15.33
C MET A 196 -12.29 0.82 -13.96
N LEU A 197 -11.38 0.94 -12.99
CA LEU A 197 -11.69 1.45 -11.65
C LEU A 197 -12.23 2.88 -11.69
N LYS A 198 -11.58 3.77 -12.43
CA LYS A 198 -11.97 5.18 -12.54
C LYS A 198 -13.25 5.37 -13.34
N LYS A 199 -13.37 4.76 -14.53
CA LYS A 199 -14.44 5.03 -15.49
C LYS A 199 -15.67 4.15 -15.30
N GLN A 200 -15.50 2.85 -15.05
CA GLN A 200 -16.63 1.91 -14.92
C GLN A 200 -17.07 1.77 -13.46
N LYS A 201 -16.12 1.56 -12.53
CA LYS A 201 -16.42 1.44 -11.11
C LYS A 201 -16.65 2.78 -10.41
N LYS A 202 -16.34 3.91 -11.07
CA LYS A 202 -16.52 5.27 -10.53
C LYS A 202 -15.80 5.49 -9.20
N CYS A 203 -14.55 5.03 -9.12
CA CYS A 203 -13.71 5.31 -7.96
C CYS A 203 -13.27 6.78 -7.98
N ASP A 204 -13.34 7.43 -6.82
CA ASP A 204 -12.88 8.80 -6.63
C ASP A 204 -11.34 8.86 -6.67
N MET A 205 -10.69 7.85 -6.09
CA MET A 205 -9.23 7.68 -6.05
C MET A 205 -8.83 6.27 -6.49
N VAL A 206 -7.69 6.15 -7.18
CA VAL A 206 -7.08 4.87 -7.56
C VAL A 206 -5.66 4.80 -7.01
N VAL A 207 -5.40 3.78 -6.19
CA VAL A 207 -4.11 3.50 -5.58
C VAL A 207 -3.54 2.22 -6.20
N CYS A 208 -2.30 2.28 -6.67
CA CYS A 208 -1.51 1.13 -7.05
C CYS A 208 -0.54 0.77 -5.92
N ILE A 209 -0.65 -0.44 -5.39
CA ILE A 209 0.36 -1.01 -4.49
C ILE A 209 1.32 -1.78 -5.38
N SER A 210 2.53 -1.26 -5.55
CA SER A 210 3.49 -1.78 -6.53
C SER A 210 4.70 -2.43 -5.88
N HIS A 211 5.11 -3.57 -6.42
CA HIS A 211 6.42 -4.18 -6.12
C HIS A 211 7.32 -4.22 -7.34
N LEU A 212 7.13 -3.30 -8.31
CA LEU A 212 7.95 -3.26 -9.54
C LEU A 212 9.35 -2.68 -9.30
N GLY A 213 9.47 -1.79 -8.34
CA GLY A 213 10.71 -1.07 -8.03
C GLY A 213 10.78 0.32 -8.65
N TRP A 214 11.78 1.05 -8.22
CA TRP A 214 12.08 2.41 -8.69
C TRP A 214 13.43 2.45 -9.40
N MET A 215 13.46 2.96 -10.63
CA MET A 215 14.69 3.00 -11.46
C MET A 215 15.40 1.64 -11.52
N SER A 216 14.61 0.58 -11.68
CA SER A 216 15.16 -0.78 -11.73
C SER A 216 15.91 -1.01 -13.04
N ASN A 217 17.05 -1.68 -12.96
CA ASN A 217 17.83 -2.05 -14.16
C ASN A 217 17.09 -3.05 -15.08
N ARG A 218 15.88 -3.48 -14.71
CA ARG A 218 15.08 -4.47 -15.45
C ARG A 218 14.06 -3.81 -16.38
N GLY A 219 13.87 -2.50 -16.31
CA GLY A 219 13.12 -1.69 -17.26
C GLY A 219 11.59 -1.74 -17.12
N GLU A 220 11.04 -2.68 -16.34
CA GLU A 220 9.58 -2.76 -16.08
C GLU A 220 9.31 -2.34 -14.63
N ASP A 221 9.60 -1.09 -14.30
CA ASP A 221 9.50 -0.49 -12.97
C ASP A 221 8.33 0.50 -12.84
N ASP A 222 8.24 1.19 -11.71
CA ASP A 222 7.18 2.14 -11.45
C ASP A 222 7.19 3.34 -12.43
N LEU A 223 8.37 3.80 -12.86
CA LEU A 223 8.48 4.85 -13.87
C LEU A 223 7.90 4.37 -15.20
N TYR A 224 8.36 3.20 -15.68
CA TYR A 224 7.88 2.59 -16.91
C TYR A 224 6.36 2.43 -16.90
N MET A 225 5.80 1.96 -15.78
CA MET A 225 4.37 1.74 -15.61
C MET A 225 3.58 3.05 -15.61
N ILE A 226 4.03 4.06 -14.85
CA ILE A 226 3.32 5.34 -14.71
C ILE A 226 3.27 6.08 -16.05
N GLU A 227 4.40 6.20 -16.75
CA GLU A 227 4.49 6.90 -18.03
C GLU A 227 3.60 6.30 -19.12
N ARG A 228 3.22 5.01 -18.98
CA ARG A 228 2.38 4.25 -19.93
C ARG A 228 0.97 3.97 -19.40
N SER A 229 0.60 4.57 -18.28
CA SER A 229 -0.71 4.40 -17.67
C SER A 229 -1.45 5.74 -17.51
N ARG A 230 -2.67 5.68 -17.04
CA ARG A 230 -3.51 6.84 -16.66
C ARG A 230 -4.47 6.46 -15.54
N ASN A 231 -5.12 7.47 -14.96
CA ASN A 231 -6.12 7.29 -13.90
C ASN A 231 -5.61 6.69 -12.58
N ILE A 232 -4.29 6.62 -12.37
CA ILE A 232 -3.67 6.31 -11.08
C ILE A 232 -3.40 7.63 -10.37
N ASP A 233 -3.80 7.72 -9.11
CA ASP A 233 -3.61 8.92 -8.31
C ASP A 233 -2.39 8.81 -7.37
N LEU A 234 -2.08 7.56 -6.91
CA LEU A 234 -0.98 7.27 -5.98
C LEU A 234 -0.38 5.89 -6.26
N VAL A 235 0.95 5.80 -6.24
CA VAL A 235 1.72 4.56 -6.27
C VAL A 235 2.47 4.41 -4.95
N LEU A 236 2.29 3.25 -4.30
CA LEU A 236 3.01 2.83 -3.11
C LEU A 236 3.98 1.72 -3.52
N GLY A 237 5.25 2.07 -3.65
CA GLY A 237 6.29 1.23 -4.26
C GLY A 237 7.00 0.28 -3.28
N GLY A 238 7.84 -0.61 -3.84
CA GLY A 238 8.67 -1.58 -3.12
C GLY A 238 9.83 -2.09 -3.98
N HIS A 239 10.37 -3.27 -3.66
CA HIS A 239 11.36 -4.06 -4.41
C HIS A 239 12.80 -3.51 -4.41
N THR A 240 13.01 -2.27 -4.80
CA THR A 240 14.36 -1.67 -4.90
C THR A 240 14.88 -1.13 -3.58
N HIS A 241 14.09 -1.23 -2.50
CA HIS A 241 14.42 -0.70 -1.17
C HIS A 241 14.77 0.80 -1.20
N THR A 242 14.25 1.54 -2.16
CA THR A 242 14.44 2.98 -2.25
C THR A 242 13.75 3.66 -1.07
N TYR A 243 14.37 4.67 -0.51
CA TYR A 243 13.79 5.49 0.53
C TYR A 243 13.58 6.91 -0.01
N PHE A 244 12.33 7.35 0.01
CA PHE A 244 11.97 8.73 -0.27
C PHE A 244 11.69 9.46 1.05
N ASP A 245 12.30 10.62 1.24
CA ASP A 245 12.03 11.51 2.38
C ASP A 245 10.78 12.38 2.16
N LYS A 246 10.31 12.43 0.92
CA LYS A 246 9.08 13.11 0.46
C LYS A 246 8.52 12.42 -0.76
N LEU A 247 7.25 12.68 -1.07
CA LEU A 247 6.62 12.15 -2.29
C LEU A 247 7.38 12.59 -3.54
N GLU A 248 7.66 11.64 -4.41
CA GLU A 248 8.07 11.89 -5.78
C GLU A 248 6.86 12.00 -6.70
N TYR A 249 7.02 12.64 -7.86
CA TYR A 249 5.96 12.85 -8.83
C TYR A 249 6.42 12.51 -10.23
N VAL A 250 5.69 11.62 -10.89
CA VAL A 250 5.94 11.19 -12.28
C VAL A 250 4.74 11.55 -13.13
N LYS A 251 4.98 12.11 -14.32
CA LYS A 251 3.88 12.39 -15.26
C LYS A 251 3.43 11.11 -15.95
N ASN A 252 2.12 10.86 -15.92
CA ASN A 252 1.51 9.77 -16.66
C ASN A 252 1.38 10.12 -18.15
N MET A 253 0.83 9.21 -18.95
CA MET A 253 0.68 9.40 -20.41
C MET A 253 -0.21 10.59 -20.81
N ASP A 254 -1.00 11.15 -19.90
CA ASP A 254 -1.83 12.35 -20.10
C ASP A 254 -1.14 13.62 -19.56
N GLY A 255 0.11 13.51 -19.08
CA GLY A 255 0.88 14.61 -18.47
C GLY A 255 0.48 14.96 -17.04
N HIS A 256 -0.42 14.22 -16.42
CA HIS A 256 -0.83 14.45 -15.04
C HIS A 256 0.19 13.85 -14.06
N PRO A 257 0.53 14.57 -12.96
CA PRO A 257 1.44 14.04 -11.95
C PRO A 257 0.77 12.92 -11.15
N VAL A 258 1.49 11.82 -10.97
CA VAL A 258 1.15 10.70 -10.09
C VAL A 258 2.13 10.74 -8.94
N ALA A 259 1.60 10.73 -7.71
CA ALA A 259 2.42 10.69 -6.51
C ALA A 259 2.99 9.27 -6.29
N VAL A 260 4.25 9.18 -5.90
CA VAL A 260 4.96 7.91 -5.64
C VAL A 260 5.65 8.00 -4.30
N ASP A 261 5.56 6.93 -3.50
CA ASP A 261 6.30 6.78 -2.24
C ASP A 261 6.90 5.36 -2.11
N GLN A 262 8.07 5.25 -1.49
CA GLN A 262 8.72 3.98 -1.14
C GLN A 262 9.56 4.18 0.14
N ASN A 263 9.53 3.21 1.09
CA ASN A 263 9.99 3.39 2.46
C ASN A 263 11.19 2.53 2.86
N GLY A 264 12.10 2.31 1.95
CA GLY A 264 13.32 1.55 2.23
C GLY A 264 13.03 0.07 2.48
N LYS A 265 13.57 -0.48 3.57
CA LYS A 265 13.57 -1.92 3.87
C LYS A 265 13.38 -2.18 5.36
N GLY A 266 12.79 -3.35 5.68
CA GLY A 266 12.67 -3.86 7.06
C GLY A 266 11.69 -3.06 7.93
N ALA A 267 10.79 -2.30 7.29
CA ALA A 267 9.89 -1.36 7.97
C ALA A 267 10.61 -0.44 8.98
N SER A 268 11.85 -0.03 8.65
CA SER A 268 12.58 1.00 9.41
C SER A 268 11.87 2.34 9.37
N PHE A 269 11.09 2.55 8.32
CA PHE A 269 10.22 3.69 8.08
C PHE A 269 8.81 3.21 7.74
N VAL A 270 7.83 4.05 7.99
CA VAL A 270 6.44 3.89 7.58
C VAL A 270 6.04 5.16 6.84
N GLY A 271 5.66 5.05 5.58
CA GLY A 271 5.16 6.17 4.79
C GLY A 271 3.86 6.69 5.38
N ARG A 272 3.71 8.02 5.46
CA ARG A 272 2.51 8.68 5.93
C ARG A 272 2.08 9.76 4.94
N ILE A 273 1.01 9.49 4.23
CA ILE A 273 0.44 10.38 3.21
C ILE A 273 -0.89 10.92 3.72
N VAL A 274 -1.08 12.23 3.61
CA VAL A 274 -2.35 12.88 3.93
C VAL A 274 -2.97 13.37 2.64
N VAL A 275 -4.17 12.88 2.34
CA VAL A 275 -4.93 13.26 1.17
C VAL A 275 -6.04 14.22 1.60
N ASP A 276 -6.01 15.45 1.09
CA ASP A 276 -7.08 16.42 1.31
C ASP A 276 -8.28 16.08 0.42
N LEU A 277 -9.40 15.77 1.06
CA LEU A 277 -10.63 15.45 0.37
C LEU A 277 -11.42 16.73 0.12
N LYS A 278 -11.48 17.17 -1.15
CA LYS A 278 -12.34 18.30 -1.53
C LYS A 278 -13.80 17.88 -1.35
N SER A 279 -14.59 18.73 -0.70
CA SER A 279 -16.05 18.60 -0.72
C SER A 279 -16.55 18.68 -2.16
N LYS A 280 -17.35 17.69 -2.58
CA LYS A 280 -18.04 17.71 -3.89
C LYS A 280 -19.11 18.78 -3.89
#